data_d8ed5b1fe645a184140a7fef7845fbda
#
_entry.id   d8ed5b1fe645a184140a7fef7845fbda
#
_cell.length_a   1.000
_cell.length_b   1.000
_cell.length_c   1.000
_cell.angle_alpha   90.00
_cell.angle_beta   90.00
_cell.angle_gamma   90.00
#
_symmetry.space_group_name_H-M   'P 1'
#
loop_
_entity.id
_entity.type
_entity.pdbx_description
1 polymer ?
#
loop_
_entity_poly.entity_id
_entity_poly.type
_entity_poly.pdbx_seq_one_letter_code
_entity_poly.pdbx_strand_id
1 'polypeptide(L)'
;MYHALGGEQGVRALTDRFYDLMELEPKYQALREMHGDDMALIRDKLYEFFSGWLGGPPLFEQKYGHPQLRARHMPFAVKSQVRDEWVACFAQALSELEVDKKLAEPLLLQIYAMADWMRNQHEDGVAPPMPPGASSPEDRLAALQEMLPRYDVNGFFQTA
;
A
#
# COMPACT_ATOMS: atom_id res chain seq x y z
N MET A 1 -12.16 10.43 -2.63
CA MET A 1 -10.78 10.02 -2.99
C MET A 1 -10.70 9.45 -4.41
N TYR A 2 -11.62 8.58 -4.77
CA TYR A 2 -11.64 7.94 -6.10
C TYR A 2 -11.63 8.95 -7.25
N HIS A 3 -12.56 9.91 -7.23
CA HIS A 3 -12.62 10.93 -8.28
C HIS A 3 -11.43 11.89 -8.25
N ALA A 4 -10.93 12.21 -7.07
CA ALA A 4 -9.78 13.10 -6.92
C ALA A 4 -8.50 12.51 -7.50
N LEU A 5 -8.37 11.18 -7.52
CA LEU A 5 -7.24 10.48 -8.15
C LEU A 5 -7.40 10.31 -9.65
N GLY A 6 -8.51 10.71 -10.23
CA GLY A 6 -8.78 10.59 -11.66
C GLY A 6 -9.76 9.48 -12.03
N GLY A 7 -10.50 8.95 -11.07
CA GLY A 7 -11.49 7.92 -11.33
C GLY A 7 -10.86 6.60 -11.79
N GLU A 8 -11.54 5.88 -12.66
CA GLU A 8 -11.09 4.58 -13.16
C GLU A 8 -9.66 4.64 -13.72
N GLN A 9 -9.39 5.61 -14.58
CA GLN A 9 -8.08 5.73 -15.22
C GLN A 9 -6.98 6.06 -14.22
N GLY A 10 -7.25 6.95 -13.27
CA GLY A 10 -6.27 7.35 -12.25
C GLY A 10 -5.94 6.22 -11.28
N VAL A 11 -6.96 5.49 -10.83
CA VAL A 11 -6.77 4.34 -9.94
C VAL A 11 -6.02 3.21 -10.68
N ARG A 12 -6.34 3.00 -11.94
CA ARG A 12 -5.64 1.98 -12.75
C ARG A 12 -4.18 2.37 -12.97
N ALA A 13 -3.91 3.63 -13.28
CA ALA A 13 -2.54 4.11 -13.47
C ALA A 13 -1.71 3.95 -12.19
N LEU A 14 -2.30 4.23 -11.03
CA LEU A 14 -1.63 4.07 -9.75
C LEU A 14 -1.31 2.59 -9.48
N THR A 15 -2.26 1.71 -9.70
CA THR A 15 -2.08 0.27 -9.53
C THR A 15 -0.98 -0.26 -10.44
N ASP A 16 -1.03 0.10 -11.71
CA ASP A 16 -0.03 -0.36 -12.68
C ASP A 16 1.36 0.17 -12.36
N ARG A 17 1.48 1.44 -11.97
CA ARG A 17 2.78 2.01 -11.60
C ARG A 17 3.36 1.33 -10.35
N PHE A 18 2.52 1.04 -9.37
CA PHE A 18 2.93 0.32 -8.18
C PHE A 18 3.56 -1.04 -8.53
N TYR A 19 2.91 -1.82 -9.37
CA TYR A 19 3.44 -3.13 -9.76
C TYR A 19 4.64 -3.02 -10.70
N ASP A 20 4.68 -2.03 -11.59
CA ASP A 20 5.85 -1.78 -12.43
C ASP A 20 7.08 -1.52 -11.56
N LEU A 21 6.95 -0.69 -10.54
CA LEU A 21 8.05 -0.40 -9.61
C LEU A 21 8.48 -1.63 -8.82
N MET A 22 7.50 -2.43 -8.38
CA MET A 22 7.79 -3.67 -7.67
C MET A 22 8.64 -4.62 -8.50
N GLU A 23 8.39 -4.71 -9.80
CA GLU A 23 9.12 -5.57 -10.71
C GLU A 23 10.48 -4.99 -11.12
N LEU A 24 10.57 -3.67 -11.28
CA LEU A 24 11.74 -3.01 -11.84
C LEU A 24 12.78 -2.59 -10.79
N GLU A 25 12.34 -2.27 -9.56
CA GLU A 25 13.22 -1.71 -8.54
C GLU A 25 13.73 -2.80 -7.59
N PRO A 26 15.06 -3.07 -7.56
CA PRO A 26 15.62 -4.10 -6.69
C PRO A 26 15.32 -3.88 -5.19
N LYS A 27 15.13 -2.64 -4.78
CA LYS A 27 14.84 -2.32 -3.38
C LYS A 27 13.49 -2.89 -2.90
N TYR A 28 12.62 -3.35 -3.81
CA TYR A 28 11.34 -3.97 -3.48
C TYR A 28 11.35 -5.48 -3.71
N GLN A 29 12.52 -6.10 -3.70
CA GLN A 29 12.67 -7.52 -4.02
C GLN A 29 11.91 -8.44 -3.07
N ALA A 30 11.95 -8.17 -1.77
CA ALA A 30 11.24 -9.02 -0.80
C ALA A 30 9.72 -9.00 -1.06
N LEU A 31 9.19 -7.84 -1.38
CA LEU A 31 7.79 -7.69 -1.76
C LEU A 31 7.49 -8.45 -3.07
N ARG A 32 8.35 -8.29 -4.07
CA ARG A 32 8.18 -8.98 -5.36
C ARG A 32 8.18 -10.50 -5.19
N GLU A 33 9.07 -11.02 -4.36
CA GLU A 33 9.20 -12.47 -4.14
C GLU A 33 7.97 -13.09 -3.49
N MET A 34 7.18 -12.32 -2.76
CA MET A 34 5.92 -12.79 -2.19
C MET A 34 4.84 -13.04 -3.24
N HIS A 35 4.98 -12.43 -4.41
CA HIS A 35 3.99 -12.54 -5.47
C HIS A 35 4.35 -13.69 -6.40
N GLY A 36 3.32 -14.39 -6.91
CA GLY A 36 3.51 -15.45 -7.89
C GLY A 36 3.79 -14.89 -9.28
N ASP A 37 3.75 -15.76 -10.27
CA ASP A 37 4.08 -15.41 -11.66
C ASP A 37 2.94 -14.68 -12.40
N ASP A 38 1.69 -14.84 -11.93
CA ASP A 38 0.55 -14.21 -12.58
C ASP A 38 0.31 -12.80 -12.06
N MET A 39 1.18 -11.88 -12.45
CA MET A 39 1.09 -10.48 -12.04
C MET A 39 -0.10 -9.77 -12.67
N ALA A 40 -0.57 -10.21 -13.84
CA ALA A 40 -1.72 -9.59 -14.49
C ALA A 40 -2.99 -9.75 -13.64
N LEU A 41 -3.24 -10.95 -13.12
CA LEU A 41 -4.39 -11.20 -12.26
C LEU A 41 -4.31 -10.40 -10.97
N ILE A 42 -3.13 -10.31 -10.36
CA ILE A 42 -2.92 -9.58 -9.13
C ILE A 42 -3.15 -8.07 -9.34
N ARG A 43 -2.68 -7.51 -10.45
CA ARG A 43 -2.93 -6.11 -10.81
C ARG A 43 -4.44 -5.83 -10.91
N ASP A 44 -5.18 -6.71 -11.56
CA ASP A 44 -6.62 -6.55 -11.70
C ASP A 44 -7.32 -6.61 -10.34
N LYS A 45 -6.94 -7.55 -9.49
CA LYS A 45 -7.54 -7.67 -8.16
C LYS A 45 -7.28 -6.45 -7.29
N LEU A 46 -6.07 -5.91 -7.30
CA LEU A 46 -5.76 -4.72 -6.50
C LEU A 46 -6.50 -3.51 -7.04
N TYR A 47 -6.56 -3.34 -8.37
CA TYR A 47 -7.34 -2.27 -8.97
C TYR A 47 -8.81 -2.34 -8.54
N GLU A 48 -9.39 -3.54 -8.62
CA GLU A 48 -10.79 -3.73 -8.25
C GLU A 48 -11.04 -3.44 -6.77
N PHE A 49 -10.10 -3.84 -5.91
CA PHE A 49 -10.18 -3.55 -4.47
C PHE A 49 -10.06 -2.04 -4.21
N PHE A 50 -9.07 -1.37 -4.79
CA PHE A 50 -8.89 0.06 -4.58
C PHE A 50 -10.05 0.88 -5.11
N SER A 51 -10.66 0.46 -6.21
CA SER A 51 -11.85 1.14 -6.73
C SER A 51 -12.90 1.34 -5.63
N GLY A 52 -13.29 0.26 -4.96
CA GLY A 52 -14.27 0.34 -3.87
C GLY A 52 -13.71 1.01 -2.61
N TRP A 53 -12.48 0.67 -2.24
CA TRP A 53 -11.86 1.20 -1.02
C TRP A 53 -11.71 2.72 -1.06
N LEU A 54 -11.47 3.28 -2.24
CA LEU A 54 -11.30 4.73 -2.43
C LEU A 54 -12.64 5.46 -2.64
N GLY A 55 -13.75 4.75 -2.63
CA GLY A 55 -15.08 5.35 -2.77
C GLY A 55 -15.70 5.27 -4.16
N GLY A 56 -15.09 4.50 -5.06
CA GLY A 56 -15.64 4.24 -6.38
C GLY A 56 -16.49 2.97 -6.41
N PRO A 57 -16.75 2.42 -7.62
CA PRO A 57 -17.51 1.18 -7.74
C PRO A 57 -16.86 0.02 -6.98
N PRO A 58 -17.63 -0.76 -6.19
CA PRO A 58 -17.07 -1.84 -5.37
C PRO A 58 -16.81 -3.10 -6.21
N LEU A 59 -15.89 -3.01 -7.16
CA LEU A 59 -15.64 -4.06 -8.15
C LEU A 59 -15.18 -5.37 -7.53
N PHE A 60 -14.32 -5.30 -6.49
CA PHE A 60 -13.83 -6.50 -5.85
C PHE A 60 -14.97 -7.26 -5.15
N GLU A 61 -15.80 -6.54 -4.39
CA GLU A 61 -16.92 -7.17 -3.67
C GLU A 61 -17.95 -7.76 -4.63
N GLN A 62 -18.16 -7.14 -5.77
CA GLN A 62 -19.08 -7.66 -6.80
C GLN A 62 -18.63 -8.98 -7.37
N LYS A 63 -17.30 -9.20 -7.47
CA LYS A 63 -16.75 -10.44 -8.03
C LYS A 63 -16.45 -11.50 -6.98
N TYR A 64 -15.93 -11.09 -5.82
CA TYR A 64 -15.32 -12.02 -4.85
C TYR A 64 -15.96 -11.96 -3.46
N GLY A 65 -16.92 -11.06 -3.25
CA GLY A 65 -17.53 -10.85 -1.93
C GLY A 65 -16.64 -9.98 -1.04
N HIS A 66 -16.83 -10.09 0.29
CA HIS A 66 -16.10 -9.29 1.25
C HIS A 66 -14.58 -9.50 1.10
N PRO A 67 -13.76 -8.43 1.10
CA PRO A 67 -12.32 -8.56 0.88
C PRO A 67 -11.59 -9.45 1.88
N GLN A 68 -11.94 -9.38 3.17
CA GLN A 68 -11.30 -10.18 4.23
C GLN A 68 -9.77 -10.14 4.08
N LEU A 69 -9.20 -8.93 4.02
CA LEU A 69 -7.81 -8.72 3.63
C LEU A 69 -6.83 -9.50 4.49
N ARG A 70 -6.99 -9.44 5.82
CA ARG A 70 -6.07 -10.13 6.71
C ARG A 70 -6.12 -11.65 6.50
N ALA A 71 -7.33 -12.21 6.39
CA ALA A 71 -7.49 -13.65 6.17
C ALA A 71 -6.85 -14.10 4.86
N ARG A 72 -7.01 -13.28 3.79
CA ARG A 72 -6.44 -13.60 2.47
C ARG A 72 -4.91 -13.51 2.45
N HIS A 73 -4.30 -12.77 3.38
CA HIS A 73 -2.85 -12.65 3.47
C HIS A 73 -2.22 -13.66 4.43
N MET A 74 -3.01 -14.40 5.21
CA MET A 74 -2.48 -15.38 6.15
C MET A 74 -1.61 -16.47 5.52
N PRO A 75 -1.86 -16.93 4.28
CA PRO A 75 -0.96 -17.88 3.63
C PRO A 75 0.44 -17.36 3.35
N PHE A 76 0.66 -16.04 3.42
CA PHE A 76 1.95 -15.41 3.15
C PHE A 76 2.61 -14.98 4.46
N ALA A 77 3.95 -15.02 4.49
CA ALA A 77 4.71 -14.53 5.64
C ALA A 77 4.92 -13.02 5.51
N VAL A 78 4.06 -12.24 6.15
CA VAL A 78 4.11 -10.77 6.06
C VAL A 78 4.80 -10.21 7.30
N LYS A 79 6.06 -9.82 7.14
CA LYS A 79 6.88 -9.17 8.17
C LYS A 79 6.93 -7.67 7.95
N SER A 80 7.55 -6.96 8.90
CA SER A 80 7.68 -5.51 8.82
C SER A 80 8.42 -5.04 7.57
N GLN A 81 9.42 -5.80 7.09
CA GLN A 81 10.13 -5.45 5.86
C GLN A 81 9.19 -5.42 4.64
N VAL A 82 8.32 -6.41 4.51
CA VAL A 82 7.37 -6.47 3.40
C VAL A 82 6.37 -5.32 3.50
N ARG A 83 5.88 -5.04 4.71
CA ARG A 83 5.02 -3.87 4.94
C ARG A 83 5.71 -2.59 4.47
N ASP A 84 6.96 -2.40 4.88
CA ASP A 84 7.71 -1.18 4.53
C ASP A 84 7.94 -1.08 3.02
N GLU A 85 8.32 -2.16 2.36
CA GLU A 85 8.50 -2.17 0.90
C GLU A 85 7.20 -1.87 0.17
N TRP A 86 6.09 -2.45 0.64
CA TRP A 86 4.78 -2.22 0.04
C TRP A 86 4.40 -0.74 0.12
N VAL A 87 4.55 -0.14 1.30
CA VAL A 87 4.19 1.26 1.52
C VAL A 87 5.13 2.19 0.75
N ALA A 88 6.44 1.94 0.77
CA ALA A 88 7.42 2.75 0.05
C ALA A 88 7.20 2.68 -1.47
N CYS A 89 6.92 1.50 -1.99
CA CYS A 89 6.62 1.31 -3.41
C CYS A 89 5.37 2.10 -3.80
N PHE A 90 4.34 2.08 -2.97
CA PHE A 90 3.12 2.84 -3.21
C PHE A 90 3.37 4.34 -3.16
N ALA A 91 4.16 4.80 -2.19
CA ALA A 91 4.54 6.21 -2.09
C ALA A 91 5.33 6.68 -3.31
N GLN A 92 6.25 5.85 -3.79
CA GLN A 92 7.00 6.16 -5.00
C GLN A 92 6.08 6.27 -6.22
N ALA A 93 5.10 5.38 -6.35
CA ALA A 93 4.13 5.45 -7.43
C ALA A 93 3.33 6.75 -7.38
N LEU A 94 2.87 7.15 -6.20
CA LEU A 94 2.16 8.42 -6.01
C LEU A 94 3.02 9.62 -6.42
N SER A 95 4.31 9.59 -6.06
CA SER A 95 5.25 10.65 -6.38
C SER A 95 5.50 10.74 -7.89
N GLU A 96 5.74 9.60 -8.54
CA GLU A 96 6.03 9.57 -9.98
C GLU A 96 4.83 9.95 -10.84
N LEU A 97 3.62 9.70 -10.36
CA LEU A 97 2.39 10.14 -11.02
C LEU A 97 2.00 11.57 -10.63
N GLU A 98 2.84 12.24 -9.85
CA GLU A 98 2.64 13.64 -9.45
C GLU A 98 1.29 13.88 -8.76
N VAL A 99 0.85 12.93 -7.94
CA VAL A 99 -0.37 13.10 -7.15
C VAL A 99 -0.16 14.21 -6.12
N ASP A 100 -1.13 15.12 -6.03
CA ASP A 100 -1.07 16.24 -5.08
C ASP A 100 -0.83 15.73 -3.65
N LYS A 101 0.12 16.33 -2.96
CA LYS A 101 0.48 15.95 -1.58
C LYS A 101 -0.69 16.03 -0.62
N LYS A 102 -1.60 16.98 -0.82
CA LYS A 102 -2.81 17.09 0.01
C LYS A 102 -3.68 15.84 -0.06
N LEU A 103 -3.55 15.09 -1.14
CA LEU A 103 -4.26 13.84 -1.37
C LEU A 103 -3.38 12.65 -1.00
N ALA A 104 -2.12 12.68 -1.41
CA ALA A 104 -1.19 11.57 -1.24
C ALA A 104 -0.84 11.32 0.23
N GLU A 105 -0.62 12.37 1.02
CA GLU A 105 -0.23 12.21 2.42
C GLU A 105 -1.29 11.53 3.27
N PRO A 106 -2.57 11.96 3.26
CA PRO A 106 -3.60 11.23 3.99
C PRO A 106 -3.79 9.81 3.48
N LEU A 107 -3.65 9.59 2.17
CA LEU A 107 -3.77 8.27 1.59
C LEU A 107 -2.66 7.35 2.09
N LEU A 108 -1.42 7.83 2.17
CA LEU A 108 -0.30 7.04 2.67
C LEU A 108 -0.48 6.64 4.15
N LEU A 109 -1.05 7.52 4.96
CA LEU A 109 -1.35 7.17 6.35
C LEU A 109 -2.33 6.00 6.43
N GLN A 110 -3.36 6.01 5.59
CA GLN A 110 -4.34 4.92 5.54
C GLN A 110 -3.73 3.64 4.97
N ILE A 111 -2.89 3.76 3.95
CA ILE A 111 -2.21 2.61 3.35
C ILE A 111 -1.24 1.97 4.34
N TYR A 112 -0.50 2.77 5.10
CA TYR A 112 0.37 2.24 6.14
C TYR A 112 -0.42 1.44 7.18
N ALA A 113 -1.54 1.98 7.64
CA ALA A 113 -2.37 1.30 8.64
C ALA A 113 -2.91 -0.03 8.11
N MET A 114 -3.34 -0.06 6.85
CA MET A 114 -3.84 -1.28 6.22
C MET A 114 -2.71 -2.30 6.06
N ALA A 115 -1.56 -1.89 5.56
CA ALA A 115 -0.42 -2.77 5.36
C ALA A 115 0.10 -3.33 6.70
N ASP A 116 0.13 -2.50 7.74
CA ASP A 116 0.55 -2.94 9.07
C ASP A 116 -0.37 -4.04 9.61
N TRP A 117 -1.67 -3.91 9.39
CA TRP A 117 -2.64 -4.92 9.83
C TRP A 117 -2.48 -6.25 9.09
N MET A 118 -1.83 -6.25 7.92
CA MET A 118 -1.56 -7.49 7.18
C MET A 118 -0.40 -8.28 7.76
N ARG A 119 0.45 -7.70 8.62
CA ARG A 119 1.57 -8.42 9.24
C ARG A 119 1.05 -9.59 10.07
N ASN A 120 1.72 -10.73 9.99
CA ASN A 120 1.28 -11.95 10.62
C ASN A 120 2.43 -12.80 11.18
N GLN A 121 3.63 -12.24 11.28
CA GLN A 121 4.80 -12.94 11.83
C GLN A 121 5.32 -12.19 13.04
N HIS A 122 5.68 -12.95 14.07
CA HIS A 122 6.34 -12.37 15.25
C HIS A 122 7.76 -11.96 14.88
N GLU A 123 8.16 -10.76 15.34
CA GLU A 123 9.52 -10.25 15.19
C GLU A 123 9.95 -9.63 16.52
N ASP A 124 11.11 -10.05 17.03
CA ASP A 124 11.62 -9.54 18.30
C ASP A 124 11.83 -8.01 18.23
N GLY A 125 11.34 -7.30 19.24
CA GLY A 125 11.48 -5.85 19.32
C GLY A 125 10.53 -5.07 18.41
N VAL A 126 9.64 -5.74 17.70
CA VAL A 126 8.65 -5.10 16.81
C VAL A 126 7.26 -5.24 17.41
N ALA A 127 6.53 -4.13 17.48
CA ALA A 127 5.16 -4.13 18.00
C ALA A 127 4.25 -5.03 17.14
N PRO A 128 3.27 -5.72 17.75
CA PRO A 128 2.33 -6.54 16.97
C PRO A 128 1.48 -5.68 16.04
N PRO A 129 0.92 -6.28 14.97
CA PRO A 129 0.03 -5.53 14.07
C PRO A 129 -1.22 -5.03 14.82
N MET A 130 -1.70 -3.86 14.42
CA MET A 130 -2.89 -3.25 15.02
C MET A 130 -3.96 -3.04 13.96
N PRO A 131 -5.25 -3.20 14.32
CA PRO A 131 -6.33 -2.83 13.40
C PRO A 131 -6.19 -1.36 12.96
N PRO A 132 -6.56 -1.01 11.72
CA PRO A 132 -6.34 0.36 11.20
C PRO A 132 -6.91 1.46 12.08
N GLY A 133 -8.03 1.23 12.76
CA GLY A 133 -8.63 2.22 13.65
C GLY A 133 -7.96 2.36 15.02
N ALA A 134 -7.03 1.48 15.36
CA ALA A 134 -6.40 1.45 16.69
C ALA A 134 -5.09 2.23 16.76
N SER A 135 -4.42 2.48 15.63
CA SER A 135 -3.17 3.24 15.61
C SER A 135 -3.44 4.73 15.45
N SER A 136 -2.62 5.57 16.12
CA SER A 136 -2.78 7.01 15.99
C SER A 136 -2.17 7.53 14.69
N PRO A 137 -2.74 8.62 14.11
CA PRO A 137 -2.13 9.25 12.94
C PRO A 137 -0.70 9.73 13.20
N GLU A 138 -0.41 10.19 14.40
CA GLU A 138 0.93 10.66 14.78
C GLU A 138 1.96 9.53 14.75
N ASP A 139 1.60 8.35 15.27
CA ASP A 139 2.50 7.20 15.25
C ASP A 139 2.75 6.72 13.82
N ARG A 140 1.72 6.72 12.97
CA ARG A 140 1.87 6.34 11.57
C ARG A 140 2.74 7.34 10.81
N LEU A 141 2.54 8.62 11.07
CA LEU A 141 3.35 9.68 10.46
C LEU A 141 4.83 9.51 10.82
N ALA A 142 5.12 9.30 12.11
CA ALA A 142 6.50 9.09 12.56
C ALA A 142 7.14 7.88 11.88
N ALA A 143 6.39 6.78 11.77
CA ALA A 143 6.88 5.57 11.10
C ALA A 143 7.20 5.82 9.62
N LEU A 144 6.33 6.55 8.92
CA LEU A 144 6.54 6.88 7.51
C LEU A 144 7.74 7.81 7.32
N GLN A 145 7.89 8.82 8.17
CA GLN A 145 9.02 9.75 8.11
C GLN A 145 10.35 9.03 8.31
N GLU A 146 10.39 8.03 9.17
CA GLU A 146 11.60 7.23 9.38
C GLU A 146 11.85 6.25 8.23
N MET A 147 10.81 5.62 7.72
CA MET A 147 10.94 4.49 6.80
C MET A 147 11.16 4.90 5.35
N LEU A 148 10.42 5.89 4.85
CA LEU A 148 10.46 6.25 3.43
C LEU A 148 11.87 6.62 2.91
N PRO A 149 12.70 7.37 3.66
CA PRO A 149 14.05 7.67 3.18
C PRO A 149 14.94 6.44 2.98
N ARG A 150 14.70 5.35 3.72
CA ARG A 150 15.47 4.10 3.54
C ARG A 150 15.29 3.51 2.15
N TYR A 151 14.17 3.80 1.50
CA TYR A 151 13.84 3.33 0.15
C TYR A 151 14.01 4.42 -0.89
N ASP A 152 14.70 5.51 -0.52
CA ASP A 152 14.96 6.64 -1.40
C ASP A 152 13.68 7.31 -1.91
N VAL A 153 12.64 7.27 -1.08
CA VAL A 153 11.37 7.93 -1.36
C VAL A 153 11.27 9.16 -0.46
N ASN A 154 11.46 10.32 -1.06
CA ASN A 154 11.54 11.59 -0.34
C ASN A 154 10.42 12.53 -0.79
N GLY A 155 10.20 13.59 -0.03
CA GLY A 155 9.22 14.61 -0.39
C GLY A 155 7.86 14.47 0.26
N PHE A 156 7.63 13.40 1.04
CA PHE A 156 6.42 13.25 1.82
C PHE A 156 6.67 13.61 3.29
N PHE A 157 5.69 14.28 3.93
CA PHE A 157 5.71 14.60 5.36
C PHE A 157 6.96 15.34 5.82
N GLN A 158 7.58 16.11 4.94
CA GLN A 158 8.73 16.92 5.30
C GLN A 158 8.28 18.15 6.06
N THR A 159 8.84 18.36 7.23
CA THR A 159 8.73 19.64 7.93
C THR A 159 9.67 20.63 7.26
N ALA A 160 9.14 21.78 6.96
CA ALA A 160 9.93 22.86 6.39
C ALA A 160 11.08 23.27 7.31
#